data_2467f8fb092e503ec3d152e8eb3cb7e1
#
_entry.id   2467f8fb092e503ec3d152e8eb3cb7e1
#
_cell.length_a   1.000
_cell.length_b   1.000
_cell.length_c   1.000
_cell.angle_alpha   90.00
_cell.angle_beta   90.00
_cell.angle_gamma   90.00
#
_symmetry.space_group_name_H-M   'P 1'
#
loop_
_entity.id
_entity.type
_entity.pdbx_description
1 polymer ?
#
loop_
_entity_poly.entity_id
_entity_poly.type
_entity_poly.pdbx_seq_one_letter_code
_entity_poly.pdbx_strand_id
1 'polypeptide(L)'
;ASYPKAEIVKCNDIMVDLRKIKSENEIACLREGFRIIEIATDEVIKALKPGVTELQMVGIAQKVIYEHGAEYEGLPMYVFSEASTRHAISRSRYREIGKNDIVQLNLSAKIDGYSPSIGLPVCMGKLEGERRDLIGYLVNRLTGYFLSTIRTMRNTHASEQ
;
A
#
# COMPACT_ATOMS: atom_id res chain seq x y z
N ALA A 1 25.04 -2.15 33.91
CA ALA A 1 23.59 -1.87 33.82
C ALA A 1 23.25 -0.78 34.84
N SER A 2 22.53 0.27 34.38
CA SER A 2 22.18 1.42 35.23
C SER A 2 21.10 1.09 36.29
N TYR A 3 20.41 -0.04 36.14
CA TYR A 3 19.30 -0.47 37.00
C TYR A 3 19.42 -1.97 37.35
N PRO A 4 20.29 -2.38 38.24
CA PRO A 4 20.57 -3.80 38.50
C PRO A 4 19.40 -4.56 39.17
N LYS A 5 18.41 -3.84 39.71
CA LYS A 5 17.20 -4.43 40.32
C LYS A 5 15.95 -4.32 39.46
N ALA A 6 16.07 -3.86 38.20
CA ALA A 6 14.93 -3.74 37.30
C ALA A 6 14.52 -5.10 36.76
N GLU A 7 13.26 -5.42 36.84
CA GLU A 7 12.64 -6.57 36.16
C GLU A 7 12.21 -6.18 34.76
N ILE A 8 12.62 -6.97 33.77
CA ILE A 8 12.23 -6.77 32.38
C ILE A 8 10.94 -7.54 32.13
N VAL A 9 9.83 -6.83 31.89
CA VAL A 9 8.55 -7.43 31.57
C VAL A 9 8.15 -7.14 30.12
N LYS A 10 7.44 -8.07 29.48
CA LYS A 10 6.88 -7.87 28.17
C LYS A 10 5.64 -6.97 28.27
N CYS A 11 5.60 -5.88 27.52
CA CYS A 11 4.46 -4.96 27.46
C CYS A 11 3.84 -4.83 26.06
N ASN A 12 4.03 -5.84 25.22
CA ASN A 12 3.53 -5.82 23.83
C ASN A 12 2.03 -5.59 23.75
N ASP A 13 1.25 -6.20 24.65
CA ASP A 13 -0.22 -6.12 24.64
C ASP A 13 -0.69 -4.67 24.91
N ILE A 14 0.00 -3.95 25.80
CA ILE A 14 -0.28 -2.55 26.08
C ILE A 14 -0.11 -1.70 24.82
N MET A 15 0.97 -1.91 24.08
CA MET A 15 1.24 -1.18 22.84
C MET A 15 0.28 -1.54 21.72
N VAL A 16 -0.15 -2.80 21.64
CA VAL A 16 -1.17 -3.24 20.68
C VAL A 16 -2.50 -2.56 20.97
N ASP A 17 -2.94 -2.56 22.21
CA ASP A 17 -4.22 -1.96 22.61
C ASP A 17 -4.25 -0.44 22.41
N LEU A 18 -3.16 0.26 22.74
CA LEU A 18 -3.02 1.69 22.49
C LEU A 18 -3.12 2.06 21.00
N ARG A 19 -2.61 1.21 20.11
CA ARG A 19 -2.58 1.46 18.67
C ARG A 19 -3.80 0.94 17.92
N LYS A 20 -4.64 0.15 18.56
CA LYS A 20 -5.79 -0.53 17.95
C LYS A 20 -6.88 0.44 17.52
N ILE A 21 -7.19 1.39 18.38
CA ILE A 21 -8.21 2.43 18.12
C ILE A 21 -7.47 3.73 17.84
N LYS A 22 -7.74 4.33 16.68
CA LYS A 22 -7.12 5.60 16.25
C LYS A 22 -7.97 6.78 16.72
N SER A 23 -7.32 7.83 17.20
CA SER A 23 -7.93 9.12 17.45
C SER A 23 -8.30 9.85 16.14
N GLU A 24 -9.10 10.88 16.21
CA GLU A 24 -9.46 11.71 15.04
C GLU A 24 -8.22 12.35 14.38
N ASN A 25 -7.22 12.75 15.16
CA ASN A 25 -5.98 13.32 14.61
C ASN A 25 -5.16 12.26 13.84
N GLU A 26 -5.07 11.03 14.37
CA GLU A 26 -4.40 9.92 13.67
C GLU A 26 -5.11 9.58 12.37
N ILE A 27 -6.45 9.60 12.38
CA ILE A 27 -7.27 9.40 11.17
C ILE A 27 -7.02 10.52 10.16
N ALA A 28 -6.89 11.78 10.62
CA ALA A 28 -6.58 12.90 9.72
C ALA A 28 -5.22 12.73 9.03
N CYS A 29 -4.18 12.33 9.77
CA CYS A 29 -2.87 12.02 9.19
C CYS A 29 -2.94 10.89 8.15
N LEU A 30 -3.66 9.81 8.45
CA LEU A 30 -3.87 8.71 7.50
C LEU A 30 -4.62 9.17 6.24
N ARG A 31 -5.67 9.99 6.37
CA ARG A 31 -6.44 10.54 5.24
C ARG A 31 -5.56 11.40 4.33
N GLU A 32 -4.75 12.28 4.92
CA GLU A 32 -3.83 13.11 4.16
C GLU A 32 -2.76 12.28 3.43
N GLY A 33 -2.18 11.28 4.12
CA GLY A 33 -1.26 10.35 3.47
C GLY A 33 -1.89 9.59 2.30
N PHE A 34 -3.14 9.11 2.43
CA PHE A 34 -3.86 8.47 1.33
C PHE A 34 -4.13 9.43 0.17
N ARG A 35 -4.52 10.69 0.45
CA ARG A 35 -4.72 11.71 -0.59
C ARG A 35 -3.46 11.92 -1.43
N ILE A 36 -2.30 12.00 -0.78
CA ILE A 36 -1.01 12.16 -1.45
C ILE A 36 -0.68 10.92 -2.29
N ILE A 37 -0.92 9.72 -1.77
CA ILE A 37 -0.67 8.46 -2.48
C ILE A 37 -1.58 8.33 -3.72
N GLU A 38 -2.83 8.76 -3.65
CA GLU A 38 -3.74 8.78 -4.81
C GLU A 38 -3.16 9.64 -5.93
N ILE A 39 -2.71 10.86 -5.63
CA ILE A 39 -2.07 11.74 -6.62
C ILE A 39 -0.81 11.09 -7.19
N ALA A 40 0.04 10.51 -6.34
CA ALA A 40 1.25 9.83 -6.79
C ALA A 40 0.94 8.62 -7.69
N THR A 41 -0.11 7.87 -7.36
CA THR A 41 -0.56 6.72 -8.14
C THR A 41 -1.05 7.16 -9.52
N ASP A 42 -1.84 8.21 -9.60
CA ASP A 42 -2.34 8.76 -10.86
C ASP A 42 -1.20 9.24 -11.76
N GLU A 43 -0.21 9.94 -11.21
CA GLU A 43 0.94 10.42 -11.98
C GLU A 43 1.83 9.26 -12.46
N VAL A 44 2.02 8.23 -11.64
CA VAL A 44 2.72 7.01 -12.06
C VAL A 44 1.96 6.30 -13.18
N ILE A 45 0.63 6.14 -13.05
CA ILE A 45 -0.19 5.48 -14.09
C ILE A 45 -0.14 6.27 -15.41
N LYS A 46 -0.22 7.60 -15.37
CA LYS A 46 -0.09 8.46 -16.57
C LYS A 46 1.27 8.32 -17.24
N ALA A 47 2.33 8.12 -16.47
CA ALA A 47 3.70 7.98 -16.98
C ALA A 47 4.02 6.55 -17.47
N LEU A 48 3.23 5.55 -17.05
CA LEU A 48 3.45 4.15 -17.42
C LEU A 48 3.29 3.96 -18.93
N LYS A 49 4.36 3.46 -19.56
CA LYS A 49 4.39 3.04 -20.97
C LYS A 49 5.48 2.00 -21.17
N PRO A 50 5.41 1.19 -22.22
CA PRO A 50 6.50 0.28 -22.55
C PRO A 50 7.83 1.00 -22.72
N GLY A 51 8.92 0.41 -22.19
CA GLY A 51 10.27 0.94 -22.26
C GLY A 51 10.67 1.91 -21.12
N VAL A 52 9.73 2.33 -20.24
CA VAL A 52 10.11 3.01 -19.01
C VAL A 52 10.65 2.00 -17.99
N THR A 53 11.55 2.45 -17.12
CA THR A 53 12.10 1.55 -16.10
C THR A 53 11.30 1.59 -14.80
N GLU A 54 11.36 0.50 -14.03
CA GLU A 54 10.76 0.41 -12.69
C GLU A 54 11.25 1.57 -11.79
N LEU A 55 12.56 1.90 -11.84
CA LEU A 55 13.14 3.00 -11.06
C LEU A 55 12.65 4.38 -11.48
N GLN A 56 12.39 4.61 -12.79
CA GLN A 56 11.80 5.86 -13.24
C GLN A 56 10.41 6.07 -12.65
N MET A 57 9.61 5.02 -12.54
CA MET A 57 8.28 5.10 -11.94
C MET A 57 8.34 5.36 -10.43
N VAL A 58 9.28 4.73 -9.72
CA VAL A 58 9.56 5.05 -8.30
C VAL A 58 9.96 6.52 -8.15
N GLY A 59 10.86 7.01 -9.03
CA GLY A 59 11.29 8.42 -9.01
C GLY A 59 10.12 9.41 -9.19
N ILE A 60 9.16 9.10 -10.05
CA ILE A 60 7.95 9.91 -10.22
C ILE A 60 7.12 9.90 -8.94
N ALA A 61 6.88 8.72 -8.36
CA ALA A 61 6.12 8.60 -7.12
C ALA A 61 6.77 9.38 -5.97
N GLN A 62 8.09 9.24 -5.79
CA GLN A 62 8.85 9.97 -4.76
C GLN A 62 8.77 11.48 -4.97
N LYS A 63 8.97 11.96 -6.20
CA LYS A 63 8.83 13.39 -6.53
C LYS A 63 7.47 13.91 -6.06
N VAL A 64 6.40 13.22 -6.42
CA VAL A 64 5.03 13.65 -6.11
C VAL A 64 4.75 13.67 -4.61
N ILE A 65 5.16 12.65 -3.85
CA ILE A 65 4.90 12.65 -2.40
C ILE A 65 5.62 13.78 -1.69
N TYR A 66 6.86 14.10 -2.10
CA TYR A 66 7.60 15.21 -1.51
C TYR A 66 7.03 16.58 -1.91
N GLU A 67 6.60 16.76 -3.16
CA GLU A 67 5.95 17.99 -3.62
C GLU A 67 4.63 18.26 -2.88
N HIS A 68 3.97 17.21 -2.35
CA HIS A 68 2.71 17.33 -1.62
C HIS A 68 2.88 17.28 -0.09
N GLY A 69 4.11 17.34 0.41
CA GLY A 69 4.40 17.56 1.82
C GLY A 69 4.55 16.28 2.66
N ALA A 70 4.68 15.11 2.05
CA ALA A 70 5.07 13.92 2.80
C ALA A 70 6.51 14.03 3.31
N GLU A 71 6.77 13.52 4.51
CA GLU A 71 8.12 13.51 5.10
C GLU A 71 9.07 12.63 4.29
N TYR A 72 8.61 11.44 3.92
CA TYR A 72 9.22 10.47 3.01
C TYR A 72 8.26 9.30 2.76
N GLU A 73 8.70 8.28 2.05
CA GLU A 73 7.94 7.03 1.93
C GLU A 73 7.86 6.31 3.28
N GLY A 74 6.67 5.88 3.66
CA GLY A 74 6.46 5.13 4.91
C GLY A 74 7.01 3.71 4.86
N LEU A 75 6.90 3.08 3.68
CA LEU A 75 7.54 1.83 3.27
C LEU A 75 8.30 2.13 1.98
N PRO A 76 9.41 1.43 1.69
CA PRO A 76 10.08 1.58 0.40
C PRO A 76 9.06 1.44 -0.74
N MET A 77 9.07 2.37 -1.67
CA MET A 77 8.21 2.29 -2.83
C MET A 77 8.66 1.18 -3.77
N TYR A 78 7.69 0.40 -4.23
CA TYR A 78 7.96 -0.69 -5.14
C TYR A 78 7.12 -0.54 -6.41
N VAL A 79 7.79 -0.59 -7.54
CA VAL A 79 7.18 -0.76 -8.85
C VAL A 79 7.82 -1.98 -9.48
N PHE A 80 7.04 -3.01 -9.71
CA PHE A 80 7.53 -4.28 -10.22
C PHE A 80 6.92 -4.57 -11.59
N SER A 81 7.75 -4.79 -12.59
CA SER A 81 7.33 -5.43 -13.82
C SER A 81 7.08 -6.93 -13.62
N GLU A 82 6.43 -7.58 -14.56
CA GLU A 82 6.07 -9.00 -14.45
C GLU A 82 7.27 -9.92 -14.13
N ALA A 83 8.44 -9.63 -14.68
CA ALA A 83 9.64 -10.39 -14.40
C ALA A 83 10.11 -10.26 -12.93
N SER A 84 9.75 -9.20 -12.24
CA SER A 84 10.05 -8.95 -10.82
C SER A 84 8.98 -9.49 -9.87
N THR A 85 7.74 -9.72 -10.33
CA THR A 85 6.62 -10.17 -9.48
C THR A 85 6.70 -11.64 -9.07
N ARG A 86 7.62 -12.40 -9.60
CA ARG A 86 7.87 -13.81 -9.19
C ARG A 86 8.29 -13.95 -7.72
N HIS A 87 8.74 -12.86 -7.12
CA HIS A 87 9.04 -12.75 -5.69
C HIS A 87 7.95 -11.94 -5.01
N ALA A 88 7.48 -12.38 -3.86
CA ALA A 88 6.40 -11.70 -3.12
C ALA A 88 6.72 -10.23 -2.80
N ILE A 89 7.99 -9.95 -2.50
CA ILE A 89 8.53 -8.61 -2.30
C ILE A 89 9.91 -8.56 -2.97
N SER A 90 10.11 -7.58 -3.84
CA SER A 90 11.39 -7.33 -4.51
C SER A 90 11.67 -5.82 -4.48
N ARG A 91 12.86 -5.41 -4.90
CA ARG A 91 13.17 -4.00 -5.12
C ARG A 91 13.02 -3.66 -6.59
N SER A 92 12.49 -2.48 -6.88
CA SER A 92 12.51 -1.91 -8.23
C SER A 92 13.94 -1.81 -8.75
N ARG A 93 14.12 -2.12 -10.02
CA ARG A 93 15.43 -2.18 -10.69
C ARG A 93 15.43 -1.31 -11.95
N TYR A 94 16.61 -1.14 -12.51
CA TYR A 94 16.77 -0.55 -13.84
C TYR A 94 16.39 -1.59 -14.91
N ARG A 95 15.11 -1.93 -14.91
CA ARG A 95 14.49 -2.88 -15.83
C ARG A 95 13.35 -2.19 -16.54
N GLU A 96 13.28 -2.35 -17.84
CA GLU A 96 12.21 -1.81 -18.66
C GLU A 96 10.91 -2.59 -18.48
N ILE A 97 9.81 -1.86 -18.42
CA ILE A 97 8.45 -2.41 -18.36
C ILE A 97 8.04 -2.80 -19.78
N GLY A 98 7.60 -4.04 -19.94
CA GLY A 98 7.17 -4.61 -21.21
C GLY A 98 5.74 -4.21 -21.60
N LYS A 99 5.43 -4.36 -22.88
CA LYS A 99 4.14 -3.97 -23.47
C LYS A 99 2.91 -4.70 -22.87
N ASN A 100 3.11 -5.92 -22.37
CA ASN A 100 2.01 -6.75 -21.82
C ASN A 100 2.26 -7.11 -20.34
N ASP A 101 3.14 -6.41 -19.67
CA ASP A 101 3.44 -6.66 -18.26
C ASP A 101 2.24 -6.34 -17.37
N ILE A 102 2.09 -7.08 -16.30
CA ILE A 102 1.35 -6.65 -15.13
C ILE A 102 2.34 -5.97 -14.20
N VAL A 103 2.15 -4.69 -13.97
CA VAL A 103 3.00 -3.86 -13.11
C VAL A 103 2.33 -3.75 -11.75
N GLN A 104 3.00 -4.21 -10.71
CA GLN A 104 2.56 -4.03 -9.33
C GLN A 104 3.11 -2.72 -8.78
N LEU A 105 2.22 -1.84 -8.36
CA LEU A 105 2.54 -0.62 -7.65
C LEU A 105 2.32 -0.82 -6.16
N ASN A 106 3.33 -0.56 -5.33
CA ASN A 106 3.20 -0.45 -3.87
C ASN A 106 3.77 0.90 -3.48
N LEU A 107 2.88 1.85 -3.20
CA LEU A 107 3.24 3.23 -2.91
C LEU A 107 2.81 3.59 -1.49
N SER A 108 3.57 4.44 -0.84
CA SER A 108 3.30 4.92 0.52
C SER A 108 3.77 6.35 0.70
N ALA A 109 3.16 7.05 1.66
CA ALA A 109 3.57 8.37 2.09
C ALA A 109 3.52 8.44 3.61
N LYS A 110 4.42 9.19 4.23
CA LYS A 110 4.46 9.35 5.68
C LYS A 110 4.07 10.77 6.07
N ILE A 111 3.10 10.89 6.98
CA ILE A 111 2.62 12.14 7.55
C ILE A 111 2.58 11.99 9.07
N ASP A 112 3.31 12.80 9.80
CA ASP A 112 3.41 12.81 11.27
C ASP A 112 3.62 11.40 11.87
N GLY A 113 4.45 10.59 11.21
CA GLY A 113 4.74 9.22 11.64
C GLY A 113 3.75 8.16 11.13
N TYR A 114 2.62 8.52 10.54
CA TYR A 114 1.63 7.60 9.97
C TYR A 114 1.93 7.30 8.52
N SER A 115 1.91 6.02 8.16
CA SER A 115 2.39 5.54 6.85
C SER A 115 1.34 4.68 6.16
N PRO A 116 0.25 5.28 5.62
CA PRO A 116 -0.66 4.54 4.77
C PRO A 116 0.05 4.06 3.51
N SER A 117 -0.45 3.00 2.92
CA SER A 117 0.10 2.43 1.69
C SER A 117 -1.00 1.87 0.80
N ILE A 118 -0.74 1.82 -0.50
CA ILE A 118 -1.62 1.21 -1.49
C ILE A 118 -0.85 0.14 -2.28
N GLY A 119 -1.52 -0.97 -2.57
CA GLY A 119 -1.06 -1.99 -3.50
C GLY A 119 -2.01 -2.09 -4.68
N LEU A 120 -1.53 -1.82 -5.90
CA LEU A 120 -2.35 -1.78 -7.10
C LEU A 120 -1.64 -2.48 -8.27
N PRO A 121 -2.22 -3.55 -8.87
CA PRO A 121 -1.75 -4.10 -10.12
C PRO A 121 -2.29 -3.28 -11.31
N VAL A 122 -1.42 -2.93 -12.25
CA VAL A 122 -1.75 -2.24 -13.49
C VAL A 122 -1.35 -3.10 -14.68
N CYS A 123 -2.29 -3.40 -15.57
CA CYS A 123 -2.01 -4.15 -16.77
C CYS A 123 -1.64 -3.20 -17.91
N MET A 124 -0.44 -3.39 -18.49
CA MET A 124 0.06 -2.55 -19.59
C MET A 124 -0.60 -2.82 -20.94
N GLY A 125 -1.20 -3.97 -21.08
CA GLY A 125 -1.87 -4.40 -22.30
C GLY A 125 -3.26 -4.97 -22.04
N LYS A 126 -3.68 -5.91 -22.89
CA LYS A 126 -4.95 -6.59 -22.74
C LYS A 126 -4.80 -7.78 -21.78
N LEU A 127 -5.64 -7.81 -20.77
CA LEU A 127 -5.69 -8.90 -19.81
C LEU A 127 -6.57 -10.04 -20.38
N GLU A 128 -5.97 -11.17 -20.73
CA GLU A 128 -6.63 -12.32 -21.36
C GLU A 128 -6.23 -13.65 -20.70
N GLY A 129 -7.04 -14.70 -20.94
CA GLY A 129 -6.78 -16.07 -20.49
C GLY A 129 -6.65 -16.21 -18.99
N GLU A 130 -5.79 -17.12 -18.54
CA GLU A 130 -5.60 -17.45 -17.12
C GLU A 130 -5.29 -16.25 -16.22
N ARG A 131 -4.61 -15.23 -16.73
CA ARG A 131 -4.32 -14.00 -15.98
C ARG A 131 -5.58 -13.22 -15.65
N ARG A 132 -6.48 -13.09 -16.63
CA ARG A 132 -7.79 -12.45 -16.44
C ARG A 132 -8.63 -13.21 -15.43
N ASP A 133 -8.65 -14.53 -15.55
CA ASP A 133 -9.45 -15.40 -14.69
C ASP A 133 -8.92 -15.35 -13.24
N LEU A 134 -7.61 -15.38 -13.05
CA LEU A 134 -6.97 -15.27 -11.74
C LEU A 134 -7.27 -13.92 -11.07
N ILE A 135 -7.09 -12.81 -11.79
CA ILE A 135 -7.38 -11.47 -11.24
C ILE A 135 -8.87 -11.32 -10.96
N GLY A 136 -9.73 -11.80 -11.83
CA GLY A 136 -11.19 -11.81 -11.62
C GLY A 136 -11.57 -12.60 -10.37
N TYR A 137 -10.99 -13.77 -10.17
CA TYR A 137 -11.17 -14.57 -8.98
C TYR A 137 -10.73 -13.82 -7.71
N LEU A 138 -9.55 -13.22 -7.71
CA LEU A 138 -9.01 -12.47 -6.57
C LEU A 138 -9.88 -11.25 -6.24
N VAL A 139 -10.28 -10.46 -7.24
CA VAL A 139 -11.16 -9.30 -7.05
C VAL A 139 -12.49 -9.72 -6.43
N ASN A 140 -13.13 -10.77 -6.96
CA ASN A 140 -14.39 -11.27 -6.43
C ASN A 140 -14.27 -11.78 -4.99
N ARG A 141 -13.17 -12.44 -4.64
CA ARG A 141 -12.91 -12.93 -3.28
C ARG A 141 -12.66 -11.77 -2.32
N LEU A 142 -11.85 -10.79 -2.69
CA LEU A 142 -11.57 -9.61 -1.87
C LEU A 142 -12.84 -8.78 -1.65
N THR A 143 -13.62 -8.53 -2.70
CA THR A 143 -14.89 -7.81 -2.61
C THR A 143 -15.88 -8.54 -1.71
N GLY A 144 -16.02 -9.86 -1.87
CA GLY A 144 -16.87 -10.69 -1.03
C GLY A 144 -16.47 -10.67 0.44
N TYR A 145 -15.15 -10.76 0.73
CA TYR A 145 -14.63 -10.68 2.09
C TYR A 145 -14.90 -9.31 2.72
N PHE A 146 -14.62 -8.23 2.00
CA PHE A 146 -14.82 -6.86 2.46
C PHE A 146 -16.29 -6.57 2.78
N LEU A 147 -17.21 -6.96 1.89
CA LEU A 147 -18.64 -6.82 2.10
C LEU A 147 -19.16 -7.65 3.30
N SER A 148 -18.64 -8.85 3.50
CA SER A 148 -19.00 -9.68 4.65
C SER A 148 -18.52 -9.06 5.97
N THR A 149 -17.32 -8.50 6.00
CA THR A 149 -16.75 -7.81 7.17
C THR A 149 -17.58 -6.57 7.54
N ILE A 150 -17.93 -5.73 6.56
CA ILE A 150 -18.81 -4.56 6.80
C ILE A 150 -20.17 -4.97 7.34
N ARG A 151 -20.73 -6.06 6.81
CA ARG A 151 -22.03 -6.58 7.27
C ARG A 151 -21.95 -7.06 8.71
N THR A 152 -20.88 -7.75 9.09
CA THR A 152 -20.64 -8.21 10.47
C THR A 152 -20.51 -7.02 11.43
N MET A 153 -19.71 -5.99 11.08
CA MET A 153 -19.55 -4.79 11.90
C MET A 153 -20.88 -4.03 12.13
N ARG A 154 -21.72 -3.93 11.10
CA ARG A 154 -23.05 -3.30 11.24
C ARG A 154 -23.97 -4.07 12.18
N ASN A 155 -23.91 -5.41 12.14
CA ASN A 155 -24.76 -6.24 13.00
C ASN A 155 -24.30 -6.21 14.47
N THR A 156 -23.00 -6.11 14.76
CA THR A 156 -22.48 -5.95 16.12
C THR A 156 -22.91 -4.61 16.73
N HIS A 157 -22.86 -3.52 15.98
CA HIS A 157 -23.36 -2.21 16.48
C HIS A 157 -24.87 -2.17 16.70
N ALA A 158 -25.66 -2.92 15.94
CA ALA A 158 -27.10 -3.00 16.11
C ALA A 158 -27.55 -3.85 17.30
N SER A 159 -26.69 -4.70 17.84
CA SER A 159 -26.98 -5.54 19.01
C SER A 159 -26.56 -4.91 20.35
N GLU A 160 -25.89 -3.75 20.33
CA GLU A 160 -25.45 -2.99 21.51
C GLU A 160 -26.35 -1.77 21.82
N GLN A 161 -27.43 -1.57 21.05
CA GLN A 161 -28.50 -0.57 21.29
C GLN A 161 -29.79 -1.28 21.75
#